data_ab2b71942d1af3e33f6c9e139ce4bce3
#
_entry.id   ab2b71942d1af3e33f6c9e139ce4bce3
#
_cell.length_a   1.000
_cell.length_b   1.000
_cell.length_c   1.000
_cell.angle_alpha   90.00
_cell.angle_beta   90.00
_cell.angle_gamma   90.00
#
_symmetry.space_group_name_H-M   'P 1'
#
loop_
_entity.id
_entity.type
_entity.pdbx_description
1 polymer ?
#
loop_
_entity_poly.entity_id
_entity_poly.type
_entity_poly.pdbx_seq_one_letter_code
_entity_poly.pdbx_strand_id
1 'polypeptide(L)'
;QRQMCIRDRFYTGLYHALIAPTVFSDVDGRYLGMDHNIRRTKEGETYYTIFSLWDTFRALHPLLTILRPELNAEMIRSLIAKSEEGGIYPKWDMASNYTGTMIGYHAVSLVADAWAKGCRSFDVRKAYRAALRAAGYDTTGIRCPDWMIPYVMPRARYWKNAVGYVPCDRDKEAVAKALEYAYDDWCIALLARELGDTANARRYEAFAQGYRTYYDPSTGFMRGLDSGGKWREPFNPYASDHRNDDYCEGNAWQWSWFVPHDPEGLMELMGGRERFVRRLDSLFTADPRLEGDQVSADISGLIGQYAHGNEPSHHITHLYNYAGVPWRTQEL
;
A
#
# COMPACT_ATOMS: atom_id res chain seq x y z
N GLN A 1 -34.40 -13.11 -14.29
CA GLN A 1 -33.56 -13.67 -13.21
C GLN A 1 -32.10 -13.23 -13.32
N ARG A 2 -31.40 -13.41 -14.46
CA ARG A 2 -29.97 -13.06 -14.62
C ARG A 2 -29.69 -11.57 -14.36
N GLN A 3 -30.53 -10.65 -14.86
CA GLN A 3 -30.38 -9.22 -14.60
C GLN A 3 -30.59 -8.84 -13.13
N MET A 4 -31.52 -9.51 -12.44
CA MET A 4 -31.73 -9.31 -11.00
C MET A 4 -30.51 -9.74 -10.20
N CYS A 5 -29.87 -10.89 -10.53
CA CYS A 5 -28.67 -11.35 -9.86
C CYS A 5 -27.46 -10.41 -10.06
N ILE A 6 -27.27 -9.85 -11.27
CA ILE A 6 -26.20 -8.89 -11.55
C ILE A 6 -26.42 -7.61 -10.75
N ARG A 7 -27.65 -7.08 -10.76
CA ARG A 7 -28.00 -5.87 -10.01
C ARG A 7 -27.85 -6.07 -8.52
N ASP A 8 -28.29 -7.20 -7.99
CA ASP A 8 -28.15 -7.56 -6.59
C ASP A 8 -26.67 -7.57 -6.15
N ARG A 9 -25.82 -8.29 -6.87
CA ARG A 9 -24.37 -8.36 -6.61
C ARG A 9 -23.71 -6.99 -6.67
N PHE A 10 -24.07 -6.16 -7.65
CA PHE A 10 -23.53 -4.81 -7.78
C PHE A 10 -23.84 -3.95 -6.55
N TYR A 11 -25.12 -3.91 -6.13
CA TYR A 11 -25.51 -3.11 -4.97
C TYR A 11 -25.00 -3.70 -3.65
N THR A 12 -24.88 -5.01 -3.53
CA THR A 12 -24.26 -5.66 -2.37
C THR A 12 -22.79 -5.29 -2.30
N GLY A 13 -22.05 -5.34 -3.41
CA GLY A 13 -20.67 -4.91 -3.48
C GLY A 13 -20.50 -3.44 -3.12
N LEU A 14 -21.36 -2.56 -3.66
CA LEU A 14 -21.33 -1.13 -3.34
C LEU A 14 -21.65 -0.85 -1.86
N TYR A 15 -22.61 -1.58 -1.29
CA TYR A 15 -22.92 -1.50 0.14
C TYR A 15 -21.70 -1.86 0.99
N HIS A 16 -21.03 -2.98 0.71
CA HIS A 16 -19.85 -3.39 1.43
C HIS A 16 -18.70 -2.39 1.27
N ALA A 17 -18.51 -1.83 0.09
CA ALA A 17 -17.48 -0.81 -0.16
C ALA A 17 -17.68 0.48 0.67
N LEU A 18 -18.90 0.74 1.15
CA LEU A 18 -19.24 1.94 1.94
C LEU A 18 -19.36 1.68 3.45
N ILE A 19 -19.05 0.46 3.94
CA ILE A 19 -19.14 0.15 5.37
C ILE A 19 -18.01 0.85 6.16
N ALA A 20 -16.80 0.90 5.61
CA ALA A 20 -15.65 1.54 6.24
C ALA A 20 -14.87 2.36 5.20
N PRO A 21 -14.22 3.47 5.56
CA PRO A 21 -14.16 4.10 6.90
C PRO A 21 -15.51 4.59 7.43
N THR A 22 -15.68 4.60 8.75
CA THR A 22 -16.92 4.96 9.41
C THR A 22 -16.90 6.35 10.02
N VAL A 23 -18.05 6.99 10.12
CA VAL A 23 -18.21 8.25 10.86
C VAL A 23 -17.86 8.03 12.33
N PHE A 24 -17.05 8.94 12.89
CA PHE A 24 -16.60 8.87 14.28
C PHE A 24 -16.93 10.13 15.09
N SER A 25 -17.22 11.24 14.42
CA SER A 25 -17.71 12.45 15.12
C SER A 25 -19.16 12.26 15.55
N ASP A 26 -19.47 12.80 16.72
CA ASP A 26 -20.84 12.94 17.24
C ASP A 26 -21.66 13.91 16.39
N VAL A 27 -22.99 13.93 16.59
CA VAL A 27 -23.93 14.80 15.86
C VAL A 27 -23.65 16.31 16.08
N ASP A 28 -23.00 16.67 17.17
CA ASP A 28 -22.57 18.04 17.46
C ASP A 28 -21.14 18.35 16.98
N GLY A 29 -20.53 17.41 16.23
CA GLY A 29 -19.20 17.53 15.67
C GLY A 29 -18.05 17.19 16.62
N ARG A 30 -18.30 16.79 17.87
CA ARG A 30 -17.25 16.38 18.80
C ARG A 30 -16.70 15.01 18.41
N TYR A 31 -15.40 14.80 18.63
CA TYR A 31 -14.72 13.52 18.44
C TYR A 31 -13.49 13.43 19.35
N LEU A 32 -13.04 12.20 19.59
CA LEU A 32 -11.77 11.95 20.27
C LEU A 32 -10.64 12.00 19.23
N GLY A 33 -9.68 12.92 19.41
CA GLY A 33 -8.50 13.00 18.52
C GLY A 33 -7.49 11.89 18.78
N MET A 34 -6.52 11.71 17.86
CA MET A 34 -5.39 10.74 18.01
C MET A 34 -4.49 11.04 19.21
N ASP A 35 -4.60 12.24 19.79
CA ASP A 35 -3.94 12.65 21.03
C ASP A 35 -4.81 12.45 22.29
N HIS A 36 -5.95 11.77 22.12
CA HIS A 36 -6.96 11.51 23.13
C HIS A 36 -7.60 12.77 23.75
N ASN A 37 -7.50 13.92 23.09
CA ASN A 37 -8.23 15.11 23.46
C ASN A 37 -9.58 15.18 22.73
N ILE A 38 -10.61 15.70 23.42
CA ILE A 38 -11.90 16.00 22.79
C ILE A 38 -11.71 17.21 21.86
N ARG A 39 -12.05 17.01 20.59
CA ARG A 39 -11.98 18.01 19.54
C ARG A 39 -13.34 18.20 18.90
N ARG A 40 -13.43 19.16 17.98
CA ARG A 40 -14.65 19.43 17.22
C ARG A 40 -14.31 19.68 15.75
N THR A 41 -15.06 19.06 14.86
CA THR A 41 -15.03 19.38 13.42
C THR A 41 -15.54 20.80 13.17
N LYS A 42 -15.21 21.35 12.01
CA LYS A 42 -15.90 22.56 11.53
C LYS A 42 -17.34 22.20 11.17
N GLU A 43 -18.19 23.21 11.12
CA GLU A 43 -19.59 23.04 10.70
C GLU A 43 -19.65 22.40 9.30
N GLY A 44 -20.43 21.33 9.17
CA GLY A 44 -20.58 20.59 7.93
C GLY A 44 -19.44 19.61 7.60
N GLU A 45 -18.40 19.49 8.44
CA GLU A 45 -17.34 18.51 8.28
C GLU A 45 -17.58 17.28 9.17
N THR A 46 -17.15 16.11 8.68
CA THR A 46 -17.24 14.84 9.37
C THR A 46 -15.84 14.28 9.64
N TYR A 47 -15.65 13.64 10.80
CA TYR A 47 -14.41 12.96 11.14
C TYR A 47 -14.63 11.44 11.08
N TYR A 48 -13.72 10.75 10.37
CA TYR A 48 -13.82 9.31 10.08
C TYR A 48 -12.76 8.51 10.86
N THR A 49 -13.04 7.22 11.06
CA THR A 49 -12.14 6.22 11.64
C THR A 49 -12.24 4.89 10.91
N ILE A 50 -11.44 3.92 11.32
CA ILE A 50 -11.32 2.59 10.68
C ILE A 50 -10.77 2.74 9.26
N PHE A 51 -9.60 3.40 9.17
CA PHE A 51 -8.85 3.46 7.94
C PHE A 51 -7.92 2.25 7.84
N SER A 52 -8.35 1.23 7.14
CA SER A 52 -7.54 0.09 6.72
C SER A 52 -6.84 0.44 5.41
N LEU A 53 -5.80 1.30 5.49
CA LEU A 53 -5.24 1.94 4.29
C LEU A 53 -4.54 0.96 3.35
N TRP A 54 -3.96 -0.12 3.90
CA TRP A 54 -3.33 -1.18 3.11
C TRP A 54 -4.31 -1.86 2.14
N ASP A 55 -5.57 -1.95 2.53
CA ASP A 55 -6.65 -2.51 1.72
C ASP A 55 -7.26 -1.46 0.79
N THR A 56 -7.64 -0.31 1.37
CA THR A 56 -8.54 0.65 0.71
C THR A 56 -7.86 1.52 -0.34
N PHE A 57 -6.53 1.67 -0.30
CA PHE A 57 -5.80 2.42 -1.33
C PHE A 57 -5.89 1.75 -2.70
N ARG A 58 -6.06 0.41 -2.73
CA ARG A 58 -6.00 -0.39 -3.96
C ARG A 58 -7.19 -0.13 -4.88
N ALA A 59 -8.38 0.01 -4.30
CA ALA A 59 -9.60 0.16 -5.10
C ALA A 59 -10.65 1.12 -4.49
N LEU A 60 -10.90 1.08 -3.18
CA LEU A 60 -11.99 1.84 -2.57
C LEU A 60 -11.83 3.34 -2.75
N HIS A 61 -10.71 3.93 -2.33
CA HIS A 61 -10.49 5.37 -2.47
C HIS A 61 -10.41 5.83 -3.93
N PRO A 62 -9.73 5.09 -4.85
CA PRO A 62 -9.84 5.35 -6.28
C PRO A 62 -11.27 5.33 -6.82
N LEU A 63 -12.12 4.41 -6.36
CA LEU A 63 -13.54 4.37 -6.72
C LEU A 63 -14.30 5.59 -6.17
N LEU A 64 -14.06 5.96 -4.91
CA LEU A 64 -14.69 7.10 -4.28
C LEU A 64 -14.33 8.42 -4.95
N THR A 65 -13.11 8.57 -5.49
CA THR A 65 -12.74 9.77 -6.26
C THR A 65 -13.60 9.96 -7.52
N ILE A 66 -14.17 8.87 -8.03
CA ILE A 66 -15.07 8.90 -9.21
C ILE A 66 -16.54 9.07 -8.76
N LEU A 67 -16.99 8.27 -7.79
CA LEU A 67 -18.40 8.21 -7.42
C LEU A 67 -18.82 9.25 -6.39
N ARG A 68 -17.94 9.57 -5.44
CA ARG A 68 -18.19 10.43 -4.28
C ARG A 68 -16.96 11.25 -3.92
N PRO A 69 -16.46 12.15 -4.80
CA PRO A 69 -15.21 12.88 -4.60
C PRO A 69 -15.20 13.71 -3.30
N GLU A 70 -16.34 14.30 -2.91
CA GLU A 70 -16.44 15.07 -1.67
C GLU A 70 -16.29 14.19 -0.43
N LEU A 71 -16.92 12.99 -0.42
CA LEU A 71 -16.74 12.01 0.66
C LEU A 71 -15.27 11.60 0.81
N ASN A 72 -14.61 11.31 -0.33
CA ASN A 72 -13.18 10.98 -0.30
C ASN A 72 -12.33 12.15 0.25
N ALA A 73 -12.67 13.39 -0.11
CA ALA A 73 -11.99 14.57 0.43
C ALA A 73 -12.20 14.74 1.93
N GLU A 74 -13.39 14.43 2.47
CA GLU A 74 -13.65 14.42 3.92
C GLU A 74 -12.79 13.39 4.64
N MET A 75 -12.65 12.18 4.08
CA MET A 75 -11.77 11.15 4.60
C MET A 75 -10.30 11.60 4.60
N ILE A 76 -9.84 12.25 3.53
CA ILE A 76 -8.48 12.83 3.47
C ILE A 76 -8.31 13.94 4.53
N ARG A 77 -9.30 14.81 4.75
CA ARG A 77 -9.24 15.81 5.83
C ARG A 77 -9.11 15.15 7.21
N SER A 78 -9.83 14.04 7.43
CA SER A 78 -9.69 13.26 8.67
C SER A 78 -8.28 12.69 8.84
N LEU A 79 -7.67 12.16 7.77
CA LEU A 79 -6.28 11.67 7.80
C LEU A 79 -5.27 12.79 8.10
N ILE A 80 -5.46 13.97 7.50
CA ILE A 80 -4.63 15.15 7.80
C ILE A 80 -4.75 15.52 9.29
N ALA A 81 -5.96 15.59 9.82
CA ALA A 81 -6.21 15.88 11.24
C ALA A 81 -5.54 14.82 12.13
N LYS A 82 -5.70 13.53 11.83
CA LYS A 82 -5.04 12.42 12.55
C LYS A 82 -3.52 12.56 12.57
N SER A 83 -2.92 12.99 11.46
CA SER A 83 -1.47 13.21 11.39
C SER A 83 -1.01 14.39 12.25
N GLU A 84 -1.80 15.49 12.32
CA GLU A 84 -1.52 16.65 13.16
C GLU A 84 -1.72 16.33 14.66
N GLU A 85 -2.70 15.54 14.98
CA GLU A 85 -3.05 15.13 16.34
C GLU A 85 -2.11 14.06 16.90
N GLY A 86 -1.87 13.00 16.13
CA GLY A 86 -1.09 11.83 16.55
C GLY A 86 0.40 11.91 16.19
N GLY A 87 0.78 12.89 15.36
CA GLY A 87 2.16 13.15 14.97
C GLY A 87 2.62 12.43 13.69
N ILE A 88 1.83 11.52 13.13
CA ILE A 88 2.12 10.83 11.86
C ILE A 88 0.81 10.33 11.23
N TYR A 89 0.78 10.16 9.90
CA TYR A 89 -0.32 9.43 9.26
C TYR A 89 -0.45 8.02 9.84
N PRO A 90 -1.67 7.57 10.20
CA PRO A 90 -1.87 6.18 10.54
C PRO A 90 -1.68 5.29 9.31
N LYS A 91 -1.12 4.10 9.49
CA LYS A 91 -1.20 3.01 8.50
C LYS A 91 -2.58 2.37 8.54
N TRP A 92 -3.04 2.18 9.77
CA TRP A 92 -4.38 1.75 10.12
C TRP A 92 -4.73 2.34 11.48
N ASP A 93 -5.87 3.02 11.59
CA ASP A 93 -6.39 3.51 12.86
C ASP A 93 -7.70 2.84 13.24
N MET A 94 -7.96 2.79 14.53
CA MET A 94 -9.24 2.37 15.07
C MET A 94 -9.60 3.22 16.29
N ALA A 95 -10.74 3.94 16.19
CA ALA A 95 -11.27 4.78 17.26
C ALA A 95 -10.17 5.64 17.92
N SER A 96 -9.42 6.39 17.06
CA SER A 96 -8.34 7.30 17.47
C SER A 96 -7.12 6.64 18.13
N ASN A 97 -6.88 5.38 17.79
CA ASN A 97 -5.65 4.69 18.17
C ASN A 97 -4.93 4.18 16.94
N TYR A 98 -3.59 4.23 16.98
CA TYR A 98 -2.77 3.48 16.04
C TYR A 98 -2.89 1.98 16.37
N THR A 99 -3.11 1.15 15.38
CA THR A 99 -3.10 -0.32 15.56
C THR A 99 -1.72 -0.92 15.34
N GLY A 100 -0.85 -0.21 14.62
CA GLY A 100 0.44 -0.75 14.19
C GLY A 100 0.34 -1.82 13.10
N THR A 101 -0.88 -2.13 12.65
CA THR A 101 -1.17 -3.18 11.66
C THR A 101 -0.68 -2.78 10.28
N MET A 102 -0.28 -3.78 9.51
CA MET A 102 0.14 -3.73 8.10
C MET A 102 1.38 -2.88 7.82
N ILE A 103 1.77 -2.84 6.55
CA ILE A 103 2.98 -2.18 6.03
C ILE A 103 2.61 -0.94 5.20
N GLY A 104 3.58 -0.30 4.57
CA GLY A 104 3.36 0.90 3.77
C GLY A 104 3.09 2.18 4.58
N TYR A 105 2.79 3.28 3.87
CA TYR A 105 2.28 4.55 4.39
C TYR A 105 1.24 5.15 3.43
N HIS A 106 0.29 4.33 3.03
CA HIS A 106 -0.62 4.52 1.90
C HIS A 106 -1.60 5.70 1.99
N ALA A 107 -1.67 6.42 3.13
CA ALA A 107 -2.37 7.71 3.16
C ALA A 107 -1.85 8.66 2.07
N VAL A 108 -0.57 8.52 1.69
CA VAL A 108 0.06 9.28 0.61
C VAL A 108 -0.57 8.98 -0.75
N SER A 109 -0.85 7.70 -1.01
CA SER A 109 -1.51 7.25 -2.24
C SER A 109 -2.90 7.88 -2.41
N LEU A 110 -3.71 7.90 -1.35
CA LEU A 110 -5.04 8.52 -1.37
C LEU A 110 -4.96 10.00 -1.72
N VAL A 111 -4.02 10.71 -1.10
CA VAL A 111 -3.81 12.15 -1.34
C VAL A 111 -3.37 12.40 -2.77
N ALA A 112 -2.40 11.63 -3.27
CA ALA A 112 -1.85 11.78 -4.60
C ALA A 112 -2.89 11.48 -5.68
N ASP A 113 -3.65 10.39 -5.54
CA ASP A 113 -4.70 9.98 -6.46
C ASP A 113 -5.84 11.03 -6.52
N ALA A 114 -6.34 11.47 -5.37
CA ALA A 114 -7.38 12.49 -5.30
C ALA A 114 -6.91 13.82 -5.92
N TRP A 115 -5.67 14.23 -5.63
CA TRP A 115 -5.12 15.45 -6.19
C TRP A 115 -4.93 15.36 -7.71
N ALA A 116 -4.38 14.25 -8.21
CA ALA A 116 -4.20 14.00 -9.65
C ALA A 116 -5.52 13.99 -10.42
N LYS A 117 -6.61 13.51 -9.80
CA LYS A 117 -7.97 13.51 -10.35
C LYS A 117 -8.72 14.84 -10.17
N GLY A 118 -8.06 15.89 -9.70
CA GLY A 118 -8.63 17.25 -9.63
C GLY A 118 -9.38 17.56 -8.34
N CYS A 119 -9.37 16.70 -7.32
CA CYS A 119 -9.95 17.01 -6.02
C CYS A 119 -9.11 18.08 -5.31
N ARG A 120 -9.77 19.18 -4.91
CA ARG A 120 -9.08 20.35 -4.28
C ARG A 120 -9.70 20.71 -2.93
N SER A 121 -10.62 19.90 -2.41
CA SER A 121 -11.39 20.17 -1.19
C SER A 121 -10.64 19.78 0.09
N PHE A 122 -9.30 19.76 0.06
CA PHE A 122 -8.44 19.56 1.23
C PHE A 122 -7.13 20.37 1.13
N ASP A 123 -6.45 20.58 2.26
CA ASP A 123 -5.15 21.27 2.30
C ASP A 123 -4.02 20.35 1.85
N VAL A 124 -3.69 20.41 0.57
CA VAL A 124 -2.64 19.58 -0.02
C VAL A 124 -1.25 19.87 0.56
N ARG A 125 -0.97 21.10 1.03
CA ARG A 125 0.33 21.41 1.63
C ARG A 125 0.49 20.79 3.00
N LYS A 126 -0.58 20.72 3.81
CA LYS A 126 -0.61 19.96 5.05
C LYS A 126 -0.47 18.48 4.79
N ALA A 127 -1.24 17.93 3.83
CA ALA A 127 -1.17 16.55 3.41
C ALA A 127 0.25 16.16 2.95
N TYR A 128 0.89 17.00 2.15
CA TYR A 128 2.25 16.78 1.67
C TYR A 128 3.30 16.79 2.79
N ARG A 129 3.22 17.73 3.74
CA ARG A 129 4.12 17.70 4.92
C ARG A 129 3.97 16.42 5.74
N ALA A 130 2.73 15.96 5.94
CA ALA A 130 2.45 14.70 6.62
C ALA A 130 2.99 13.50 5.84
N ALA A 131 2.93 13.53 4.50
CA ALA A 131 3.50 12.51 3.61
C ALA A 131 5.03 12.42 3.74
N LEU A 132 5.72 13.55 3.70
CA LEU A 132 7.18 13.62 3.91
C LEU A 132 7.59 13.06 5.28
N ARG A 133 6.82 13.37 6.31
CA ARG A 133 7.04 12.82 7.65
C ARG A 133 6.82 11.30 7.69
N ALA A 134 5.77 10.80 7.04
CA ALA A 134 5.47 9.37 6.97
C ALA A 134 6.56 8.58 6.25
N ALA A 135 7.16 9.12 5.19
CA ALA A 135 8.23 8.48 4.44
C ALA A 135 9.61 8.57 5.12
N GLY A 136 9.79 9.53 6.03
CA GLY A 136 10.99 9.70 6.84
C GLY A 136 11.10 8.67 7.98
N TYR A 137 12.12 8.85 8.81
CA TYR A 137 12.27 8.13 10.07
C TYR A 137 12.57 9.12 11.20
N ASP A 138 11.51 9.57 11.84
CA ASP A 138 11.55 10.44 13.02
C ASP A 138 10.40 10.06 13.95
N THR A 139 10.72 9.50 15.11
CA THR A 139 9.75 9.07 16.12
C THR A 139 9.32 10.17 17.06
N THR A 140 9.93 11.36 16.98
CA THR A 140 9.65 12.49 17.87
C THR A 140 8.20 12.95 17.73
N GLY A 141 7.49 13.06 18.85
CA GLY A 141 6.12 13.58 18.88
C GLY A 141 5.05 12.65 18.29
N ILE A 142 5.36 11.37 18.03
CA ILE A 142 4.34 10.36 17.75
C ILE A 142 3.65 10.03 19.07
N ARG A 143 2.33 10.14 19.09
CA ARG A 143 1.50 9.96 20.29
C ARG A 143 0.87 8.57 20.31
N CYS A 144 1.63 7.62 20.79
CA CYS A 144 1.18 6.26 21.09
C CYS A 144 2.06 5.68 22.19
N PRO A 145 1.69 4.56 22.83
CA PRO A 145 2.56 3.87 23.79
C PRO A 145 3.93 3.51 23.16
N ASP A 146 4.99 3.61 23.94
CA ASP A 146 6.37 3.38 23.47
C ASP A 146 6.56 2.03 22.78
N TRP A 147 5.92 0.98 23.30
CA TRP A 147 5.97 -0.36 22.71
C TRP A 147 5.39 -0.43 21.28
N MET A 148 4.50 0.52 20.93
CA MET A 148 3.87 0.59 19.60
C MET A 148 4.71 1.37 18.57
N ILE A 149 5.64 2.20 19.00
CA ILE A 149 6.48 3.02 18.11
C ILE A 149 7.12 2.19 16.99
N PRO A 150 7.73 1.01 17.25
CA PRO A 150 8.34 0.21 16.16
C PRO A 150 7.35 -0.29 15.11
N TYR A 151 6.07 -0.40 15.45
CA TYR A 151 5.01 -0.81 14.53
C TYR A 151 4.43 0.37 13.75
N VAL A 152 4.34 1.54 14.36
CA VAL A 152 3.86 2.77 13.70
C VAL A 152 4.94 3.36 12.79
N MET A 153 6.19 3.37 13.25
CA MET A 153 7.37 3.86 12.54
C MET A 153 8.44 2.76 12.48
N PRO A 154 8.31 1.73 11.64
CA PRO A 154 9.27 0.62 11.56
C PRO A 154 10.65 1.08 11.08
N ARG A 155 11.70 0.42 11.58
CA ARG A 155 13.10 0.73 11.21
C ARG A 155 13.39 0.50 9.73
N ALA A 156 12.56 -0.23 9.03
CA ALA A 156 12.61 -0.34 7.57
C ALA A 156 12.70 1.03 6.88
N ARG A 157 11.98 2.05 7.39
CA ARG A 157 12.05 3.43 6.86
C ARG A 157 13.43 4.06 7.06
N TYR A 158 14.06 3.79 8.22
CA TYR A 158 15.44 4.23 8.45
C TYR A 158 16.39 3.62 7.42
N TRP A 159 16.32 2.30 7.24
CA TRP A 159 17.20 1.59 6.31
C TRP A 159 17.01 2.08 4.88
N LYS A 160 15.76 2.18 4.42
CA LYS A 160 15.45 2.75 3.10
C LYS A 160 16.10 4.13 2.90
N ASN A 161 15.97 5.03 3.86
CA ASN A 161 16.49 6.39 3.75
C ASN A 161 18.02 6.49 3.89
N ALA A 162 18.64 5.61 4.69
CA ALA A 162 20.06 5.67 5.01
C ALA A 162 20.94 4.92 4.01
N VAL A 163 20.48 3.74 3.56
CA VAL A 163 21.31 2.86 2.70
C VAL A 163 20.63 2.53 1.35
N GLY A 164 19.42 3.03 1.12
CA GLY A 164 18.70 2.88 -0.16
C GLY A 164 17.89 1.61 -0.30
N TYR A 165 17.91 0.69 0.67
CA TYR A 165 17.09 -0.53 0.69
C TYR A 165 16.82 -0.98 2.12
N VAL A 166 15.93 -1.97 2.30
CA VAL A 166 15.60 -2.58 3.59
C VAL A 166 16.30 -3.93 3.68
N PRO A 167 17.35 -4.08 4.51
CA PRO A 167 18.06 -5.36 4.65
C PRO A 167 17.19 -6.40 5.37
N CYS A 168 17.11 -7.60 4.82
CA CYS A 168 16.28 -8.70 5.33
C CYS A 168 16.80 -9.32 6.65
N ASP A 169 18.05 -9.07 7.01
CA ASP A 169 18.63 -9.42 8.32
C ASP A 169 18.41 -8.34 9.40
N ARG A 170 17.81 -7.21 9.04
CA ARG A 170 17.55 -6.06 9.92
C ARG A 170 16.09 -5.74 10.13
N ASP A 171 15.24 -6.16 9.22
CA ASP A 171 13.80 -5.97 9.34
C ASP A 171 13.07 -7.17 8.70
N LYS A 172 11.91 -7.51 9.21
CA LYS A 172 11.03 -8.54 8.66
C LYS A 172 10.15 -7.95 7.57
N GLU A 173 9.61 -8.79 6.70
CA GLU A 173 8.80 -8.38 5.55
C GLU A 173 9.55 -7.36 4.67
N ALA A 174 10.87 -7.53 4.56
CA ALA A 174 11.77 -6.52 4.01
C ALA A 174 11.49 -6.21 2.54
N VAL A 175 11.19 -7.23 1.73
CA VAL A 175 10.84 -7.09 0.31
C VAL A 175 9.49 -6.40 0.18
N ALA A 176 8.47 -6.91 0.87
CA ALA A 176 7.12 -6.34 0.81
C ALA A 176 7.10 -4.86 1.22
N LYS A 177 7.72 -4.51 2.36
CA LYS A 177 7.86 -3.13 2.82
C LYS A 177 8.56 -2.25 1.79
N ALA A 178 9.65 -2.73 1.22
CA ALA A 178 10.42 -1.94 0.26
C ALA A 178 9.66 -1.68 -1.05
N LEU A 179 8.93 -2.67 -1.55
CA LEU A 179 8.11 -2.52 -2.76
C LEU A 179 6.96 -1.53 -2.54
N GLU A 180 6.28 -1.61 -1.39
CA GLU A 180 5.24 -0.64 -1.05
C GLU A 180 5.79 0.76 -0.81
N TYR A 181 6.93 0.88 -0.15
CA TYR A 181 7.59 2.18 0.01
C TYR A 181 7.98 2.80 -1.32
N ALA A 182 8.43 2.01 -2.30
CA ALA A 182 8.74 2.51 -3.63
C ALA A 182 7.51 3.11 -4.33
N TYR A 183 6.36 2.46 -4.19
CA TYR A 183 5.09 3.00 -4.68
C TYR A 183 4.65 4.27 -3.94
N ASP A 184 4.69 4.27 -2.61
CA ASP A 184 4.34 5.43 -1.81
C ASP A 184 5.28 6.62 -2.09
N ASP A 185 6.58 6.35 -2.27
CA ASP A 185 7.58 7.36 -2.63
C ASP A 185 7.32 7.96 -4.03
N TRP A 186 6.86 7.16 -4.99
CA TRP A 186 6.39 7.66 -6.28
C TRP A 186 5.20 8.62 -6.12
N CYS A 187 4.26 8.30 -5.27
CA CYS A 187 3.13 9.19 -4.95
C CYS A 187 3.61 10.52 -4.34
N ILE A 188 4.62 10.49 -3.47
CA ILE A 188 5.24 11.71 -2.92
C ILE A 188 5.93 12.52 -4.04
N ALA A 189 6.63 11.86 -4.96
CA ALA A 189 7.29 12.53 -6.08
C ALA A 189 6.29 13.27 -6.97
N LEU A 190 5.10 12.68 -7.22
CA LEU A 190 4.00 13.34 -7.93
C LEU A 190 3.55 14.61 -7.21
N LEU A 191 3.26 14.53 -5.92
CA LEU A 191 2.83 15.68 -5.12
C LEU A 191 3.92 16.76 -5.06
N ALA A 192 5.19 16.36 -4.92
CA ALA A 192 6.32 17.28 -4.89
C ALA A 192 6.44 18.08 -6.20
N ARG A 193 6.29 17.43 -7.36
CA ARG A 193 6.27 18.07 -8.67
C ARG A 193 5.15 19.09 -8.78
N GLU A 194 3.93 18.69 -8.43
CA GLU A 194 2.74 19.56 -8.47
C GLU A 194 2.88 20.78 -7.56
N LEU A 195 3.57 20.64 -6.44
CA LEU A 195 3.78 21.72 -5.47
C LEU A 195 5.06 22.55 -5.70
N GLY A 196 5.85 22.21 -6.73
CA GLY A 196 7.07 22.91 -7.10
C GLY A 196 8.29 22.58 -6.23
N ASP A 197 8.23 21.50 -5.41
CA ASP A 197 9.35 21.02 -4.59
C ASP A 197 10.25 20.09 -5.42
N THR A 198 11.09 20.70 -6.26
CA THR A 198 11.96 19.97 -7.19
C THR A 198 13.01 19.11 -6.50
N ALA A 199 13.44 19.46 -5.29
CA ALA A 199 14.43 18.70 -4.53
C ALA A 199 13.82 17.36 -4.06
N ASN A 200 12.65 17.41 -3.42
CA ASN A 200 11.94 16.21 -3.00
C ASN A 200 11.40 15.42 -4.19
N ALA A 201 10.96 16.05 -5.28
CA ALA A 201 10.55 15.35 -6.48
C ALA A 201 11.66 14.41 -6.98
N ARG A 202 12.87 14.91 -7.18
CA ARG A 202 14.03 14.09 -7.61
C ARG A 202 14.40 13.01 -6.60
N ARG A 203 14.38 13.34 -5.30
CA ARG A 203 14.73 12.40 -4.24
C ARG A 203 13.78 11.21 -4.21
N TYR A 204 12.48 11.47 -4.23
CA TYR A 204 11.45 10.45 -4.13
C TYR A 204 11.26 9.69 -5.45
N GLU A 205 11.54 10.30 -6.61
CA GLU A 205 11.67 9.59 -7.88
C GLU A 205 12.79 8.53 -7.83
N ALA A 206 13.93 8.87 -7.25
CA ALA A 206 15.02 7.90 -7.06
C ALA A 206 14.62 6.77 -6.11
N PHE A 207 13.95 7.06 -5.00
CA PHE A 207 13.44 6.04 -4.08
C PHE A 207 12.36 5.15 -4.72
N ALA A 208 11.52 5.70 -5.60
CA ALA A 208 10.53 4.94 -6.35
C ALA A 208 11.14 3.84 -7.25
N GLN A 209 12.41 4.01 -7.66
CA GLN A 209 13.14 2.99 -8.41
C GLN A 209 13.79 1.92 -7.51
N GLY A 210 13.65 2.02 -6.18
CA GLY A 210 14.23 1.09 -5.21
C GLY A 210 13.81 -0.36 -5.39
N TYR A 211 12.65 -0.64 -6.00
CA TYR A 211 12.19 -1.99 -6.30
C TYR A 211 13.19 -2.79 -7.14
N ARG A 212 13.97 -2.13 -8.02
CA ARG A 212 14.98 -2.77 -8.90
C ARG A 212 16.07 -3.50 -8.13
N THR A 213 16.36 -3.05 -6.92
CA THR A 213 17.37 -3.65 -6.03
C THR A 213 17.02 -5.08 -5.62
N TYR A 214 15.72 -5.40 -5.54
CA TYR A 214 15.24 -6.70 -5.05
C TYR A 214 15.07 -7.77 -6.12
N TYR A 215 15.13 -7.40 -7.40
CA TYR A 215 14.96 -8.37 -8.47
C TYR A 215 16.23 -9.19 -8.67
N ASP A 216 16.13 -10.50 -8.44
CA ASP A 216 17.18 -11.45 -8.72
C ASP A 216 16.97 -12.07 -10.12
N PRO A 217 17.80 -11.71 -11.12
CA PRO A 217 17.65 -12.22 -12.47
C PRO A 217 17.93 -13.72 -12.60
N SER A 218 18.64 -14.32 -11.64
CA SER A 218 18.96 -15.75 -11.64
C SER A 218 17.75 -16.61 -11.31
N THR A 219 16.85 -16.10 -10.44
CA THR A 219 15.61 -16.78 -10.05
C THR A 219 14.38 -16.19 -10.73
N GLY A 220 14.45 -14.91 -11.12
CA GLY A 220 13.36 -14.13 -11.68
C GLY A 220 12.32 -13.68 -10.64
N PHE A 221 12.68 -13.59 -9.37
CA PHE A 221 11.81 -13.13 -8.28
C PHE A 221 12.38 -11.92 -7.57
N MET A 222 11.52 -11.17 -6.90
CA MET A 222 11.95 -10.21 -5.88
C MET A 222 12.37 -10.97 -4.62
N ARG A 223 13.61 -10.74 -4.14
CA ARG A 223 14.22 -11.47 -3.03
C ARG A 223 14.80 -10.52 -1.99
N GLY A 224 14.90 -10.99 -0.75
CA GLY A 224 15.57 -10.28 0.33
C GLY A 224 17.09 -10.24 0.15
N LEU A 225 17.65 -9.04 0.38
CA LEU A 225 19.09 -8.80 0.47
C LEU A 225 19.45 -8.51 1.92
N ASP A 226 20.54 -9.13 2.42
CA ASP A 226 21.08 -8.82 3.73
C ASP A 226 21.86 -7.48 3.75
N SER A 227 22.28 -7.05 4.93
CA SER A 227 23.07 -5.81 5.08
C SER A 227 24.46 -5.84 4.41
N GLY A 228 24.90 -7.00 3.94
CA GLY A 228 26.10 -7.19 3.13
C GLY A 228 25.83 -7.21 1.62
N GLY A 229 24.59 -7.03 1.20
CA GLY A 229 24.19 -7.06 -0.22
C GLY A 229 24.09 -8.46 -0.81
N LYS A 230 23.99 -9.50 0.01
CA LYS A 230 23.84 -10.89 -0.43
C LYS A 230 22.36 -11.30 -0.37
N TRP A 231 21.98 -12.11 -1.35
CA TRP A 231 20.62 -12.70 -1.35
C TRP A 231 20.44 -13.62 -0.13
N ARG A 232 19.24 -13.53 0.48
CA ARG A 232 18.86 -14.48 1.55
C ARG A 232 18.85 -15.90 1.03
N GLU A 233 19.50 -16.80 1.77
CA GLU A 233 19.51 -18.24 1.49
C GLU A 233 19.05 -19.03 2.75
N PRO A 234 18.40 -20.19 2.60
CA PRO A 234 17.91 -20.76 1.35
C PRO A 234 16.73 -19.98 0.76
N PHE A 235 16.54 -20.00 -0.56
CA PHE A 235 15.42 -19.36 -1.22
C PHE A 235 14.43 -20.39 -1.77
N ASN A 236 13.17 -20.25 -1.38
CA ASN A 236 12.05 -21.02 -1.91
C ASN A 236 10.90 -20.06 -2.25
N PRO A 237 10.53 -19.90 -3.54
CA PRO A 237 9.50 -18.94 -3.95
C PRO A 237 8.07 -19.29 -3.48
N TYR A 238 7.84 -20.53 -3.03
CA TYR A 238 6.56 -21.00 -2.48
C TYR A 238 6.44 -20.83 -0.97
N ALA A 239 7.56 -20.51 -0.30
CA ALA A 239 7.56 -20.39 1.15
C ALA A 239 6.87 -19.10 1.60
N SER A 240 6.07 -19.24 2.65
CA SER A 240 5.51 -18.15 3.44
C SER A 240 5.67 -18.49 4.90
N ASP A 241 6.25 -17.57 5.66
CA ASP A 241 6.35 -17.67 7.12
C ASP A 241 5.82 -16.38 7.73
N HIS A 242 4.55 -16.35 8.05
CA HIS A 242 3.77 -15.17 8.43
C HIS A 242 4.52 -14.28 9.41
N ARG A 243 4.80 -13.04 9.01
CA ARG A 243 5.56 -12.01 9.76
C ARG A 243 7.00 -12.37 10.10
N ASN A 244 7.57 -13.43 9.55
CA ASN A 244 8.96 -13.84 9.83
C ASN A 244 9.87 -13.90 8.61
N ASP A 245 9.30 -13.91 7.40
CA ASP A 245 10.03 -13.89 6.13
C ASP A 245 10.18 -12.49 5.54
N ASP A 246 10.43 -12.41 4.24
CA ASP A 246 10.62 -11.17 3.49
C ASP A 246 9.32 -10.61 2.90
N TYR A 247 8.19 -11.33 3.05
CA TYR A 247 6.92 -11.00 2.42
C TYR A 247 5.82 -10.81 3.47
N CYS A 248 4.86 -9.95 3.16
CA CYS A 248 3.70 -9.71 3.99
C CYS A 248 2.52 -10.48 3.42
N GLU A 249 1.97 -11.43 4.19
CA GLU A 249 0.79 -12.21 3.80
C GLU A 249 0.87 -12.75 2.36
N GLY A 250 2.03 -13.27 1.98
CA GLY A 250 2.32 -13.72 0.63
C GLY A 250 3.65 -14.44 0.56
N ASN A 251 4.07 -14.74 -0.65
CA ASN A 251 5.38 -15.29 -0.97
C ASN A 251 5.99 -14.56 -2.19
N ALA A 252 7.11 -15.06 -2.69
CA ALA A 252 7.79 -14.45 -3.83
C ALA A 252 6.94 -14.41 -5.11
N TRP A 253 6.03 -15.37 -5.30
CA TRP A 253 5.15 -15.40 -6.45
C TRP A 253 4.19 -14.23 -6.50
N GLN A 254 3.55 -13.85 -5.37
CA GLN A 254 2.63 -12.73 -5.32
C GLN A 254 3.37 -11.40 -5.33
N TRP A 255 4.42 -11.27 -4.50
CA TRP A 255 5.07 -9.98 -4.29
C TRP A 255 5.96 -9.51 -5.45
N SER A 256 6.45 -10.42 -6.31
CA SER A 256 7.28 -10.02 -7.48
C SER A 256 6.56 -9.11 -8.49
N TRP A 257 5.25 -8.93 -8.35
CA TRP A 257 4.44 -8.12 -9.24
C TRP A 257 4.08 -6.74 -8.67
N PHE A 258 4.42 -6.47 -7.40
CA PHE A 258 4.01 -5.23 -6.75
C PHE A 258 4.91 -4.04 -7.16
N VAL A 259 4.77 -3.62 -8.40
CA VAL A 259 5.36 -2.40 -8.97
C VAL A 259 4.29 -1.62 -9.77
N PRO A 260 3.17 -1.22 -9.12
CA PRO A 260 2.04 -0.63 -9.84
C PRO A 260 2.34 0.73 -10.46
N HIS A 261 3.38 1.41 -9.99
CA HIS A 261 3.81 2.73 -10.47
C HIS A 261 4.74 2.70 -11.69
N ASP A 262 5.34 1.56 -12.00
CA ASP A 262 6.29 1.41 -13.10
C ASP A 262 6.19 0.02 -13.78
N PRO A 263 5.03 -0.33 -14.38
CA PRO A 263 4.87 -1.62 -15.05
C PRO A 263 5.84 -1.81 -16.24
N GLU A 264 6.16 -0.74 -16.96
CA GLU A 264 7.13 -0.79 -18.05
C GLU A 264 8.53 -1.12 -17.52
N GLY A 265 8.97 -0.45 -16.44
CA GLY A 265 10.25 -0.74 -15.81
C GLY A 265 10.33 -2.17 -15.25
N LEU A 266 9.22 -2.71 -14.73
CA LEU A 266 9.15 -4.12 -14.30
C LEU A 266 9.27 -5.07 -15.51
N MET A 267 8.60 -4.78 -16.62
CA MET A 267 8.71 -5.57 -17.85
C MET A 267 10.15 -5.56 -18.40
N GLU A 268 10.79 -4.40 -18.40
CA GLU A 268 12.20 -4.26 -18.79
C GLU A 268 13.11 -5.11 -17.89
N LEU A 269 12.93 -5.01 -16.57
CA LEU A 269 13.68 -5.74 -15.58
C LEU A 269 13.56 -7.27 -15.74
N MET A 270 12.37 -7.74 -16.10
CA MET A 270 12.09 -9.15 -16.38
C MET A 270 12.57 -9.63 -17.79
N GLY A 271 13.20 -8.75 -18.56
CA GLY A 271 13.77 -9.09 -19.88
C GLY A 271 12.81 -8.91 -21.05
N GLY A 272 11.89 -7.96 -20.94
CA GLY A 272 10.99 -7.51 -21.97
C GLY A 272 9.60 -8.14 -21.92
N ARG A 273 8.71 -7.55 -22.70
CA ARG A 273 7.26 -7.82 -22.71
C ARG A 273 6.90 -9.30 -22.84
N GLU A 274 7.54 -10.02 -23.78
CA GLU A 274 7.22 -11.42 -23.99
C GLU A 274 7.61 -12.32 -22.82
N ARG A 275 8.77 -12.06 -22.19
CA ARG A 275 9.18 -12.81 -20.99
C ARG A 275 8.27 -12.48 -19.81
N PHE A 276 7.90 -11.22 -19.67
CA PHE A 276 6.96 -10.76 -18.66
C PHE A 276 5.62 -11.51 -18.78
N VAL A 277 5.01 -11.57 -19.98
CA VAL A 277 3.75 -12.27 -20.21
C VAL A 277 3.88 -13.77 -19.87
N ARG A 278 4.93 -14.44 -20.36
CA ARG A 278 5.17 -15.86 -20.04
C ARG A 278 5.32 -16.09 -18.55
N ARG A 279 6.01 -15.19 -17.85
CA ARG A 279 6.15 -15.28 -16.40
C ARG A 279 4.84 -15.05 -15.67
N LEU A 280 4.05 -14.11 -16.15
CA LEU A 280 2.71 -13.83 -15.61
C LEU A 280 1.77 -15.03 -15.85
N ASP A 281 1.80 -15.66 -17.03
CA ASP A 281 1.07 -16.91 -17.30
C ASP A 281 1.51 -18.03 -16.34
N SER A 282 2.81 -18.10 -16.02
CA SER A 282 3.32 -19.12 -15.08
C SER A 282 2.81 -18.97 -13.67
N LEU A 283 2.47 -17.75 -13.21
CA LEU A 283 1.85 -17.52 -11.91
C LEU A 283 0.52 -18.27 -11.78
N PHE A 284 -0.29 -18.26 -12.84
CA PHE A 284 -1.63 -18.89 -12.84
C PHE A 284 -1.59 -20.40 -13.08
N THR A 285 -0.43 -20.94 -13.49
CA THR A 285 -0.26 -22.38 -13.79
C THR A 285 0.72 -23.08 -12.85
N ALA A 286 1.38 -22.35 -11.95
CA ALA A 286 2.27 -22.90 -10.94
C ALA A 286 1.51 -23.84 -9.98
N ASP A 287 2.23 -24.73 -9.30
CA ASP A 287 1.66 -25.58 -8.24
C ASP A 287 1.04 -24.68 -7.15
N PRO A 288 -0.24 -24.86 -6.80
CA PRO A 288 -0.90 -24.02 -5.81
C PRO A 288 -0.49 -24.34 -4.35
N ARG A 289 0.34 -25.35 -4.11
CA ARG A 289 0.79 -25.67 -2.76
C ARG A 289 1.64 -24.54 -2.20
N LEU A 290 1.36 -24.19 -0.95
CA LEU A 290 2.15 -23.25 -0.16
C LEU A 290 3.08 -24.04 0.74
N GLU A 291 4.27 -23.52 0.97
CA GLU A 291 5.30 -24.12 1.81
C GLU A 291 5.69 -23.15 2.93
N GLY A 292 6.24 -23.66 4.02
CA GLY A 292 6.66 -22.88 5.18
C GLY A 292 6.03 -23.37 6.49
N ASP A 293 6.64 -22.98 7.60
CA ASP A 293 6.22 -23.45 8.94
C ASP A 293 4.97 -22.71 9.46
N GLN A 294 4.77 -21.46 9.06
CA GLN A 294 3.65 -20.61 9.46
C GLN A 294 3.04 -19.91 8.24
N VAL A 295 2.46 -20.69 7.33
CA VAL A 295 1.79 -20.12 6.15
C VAL A 295 0.69 -19.15 6.58
N SER A 296 0.67 -17.95 5.99
CA SER A 296 -0.41 -17.00 6.24
C SER A 296 -1.75 -17.55 5.76
N ALA A 297 -2.74 -17.54 6.65
CA ALA A 297 -4.11 -17.96 6.32
C ALA A 297 -4.79 -17.06 5.29
N ASP A 298 -4.26 -15.85 5.09
CA ASP A 298 -4.77 -14.86 4.15
C ASP A 298 -4.48 -15.25 2.69
N ILE A 299 -3.44 -16.07 2.45
CA ILE A 299 -3.12 -16.59 1.12
C ILE A 299 -4.17 -17.62 0.72
N SER A 300 -5.23 -17.17 0.09
CA SER A 300 -6.41 -18.00 -0.24
C SER A 300 -6.95 -17.70 -1.64
N GLY A 301 -7.90 -18.51 -2.11
CA GLY A 301 -8.50 -18.35 -3.43
C GLY A 301 -7.49 -18.55 -4.57
N LEU A 302 -6.60 -19.54 -4.42
CA LEU A 302 -5.47 -19.77 -5.31
C LEU A 302 -5.90 -20.27 -6.70
N ILE A 303 -5.32 -19.62 -7.73
CA ILE A 303 -5.27 -20.10 -9.11
C ILE A 303 -3.78 -20.15 -9.47
N GLY A 304 -3.18 -21.33 -9.46
CA GLY A 304 -1.73 -21.44 -9.39
C GLY A 304 -1.22 -20.77 -8.11
N GLN A 305 -0.29 -19.83 -8.23
CA GLN A 305 0.18 -19.01 -7.12
C GLN A 305 -0.47 -17.62 -7.08
N TYR A 306 -1.44 -17.33 -7.94
CA TYR A 306 -2.28 -16.13 -7.82
C TYR A 306 -3.28 -16.31 -6.68
N ALA A 307 -3.15 -15.51 -5.63
CA ALA A 307 -4.00 -15.57 -4.45
C ALA A 307 -5.10 -14.50 -4.52
N HIS A 308 -6.25 -14.82 -5.15
CA HIS A 308 -7.34 -13.85 -5.29
C HIS A 308 -7.94 -13.39 -3.95
N GLY A 309 -7.85 -14.22 -2.94
CA GLY A 309 -8.40 -13.93 -1.61
C GLY A 309 -7.58 -12.93 -0.79
N ASN A 310 -6.42 -12.46 -1.28
CA ASN A 310 -5.60 -11.50 -0.56
C ASN A 310 -5.12 -10.33 -1.44
N GLU A 311 -4.91 -9.19 -0.81
CA GLU A 311 -4.65 -7.89 -1.39
C GLU A 311 -3.42 -7.80 -2.29
N PRO A 312 -2.26 -8.44 -1.98
CA PRO A 312 -1.08 -8.37 -2.84
C PRO A 312 -1.32 -8.82 -4.27
N SER A 313 -2.35 -9.63 -4.52
CA SER A 313 -2.63 -10.19 -5.85
C SER A 313 -3.62 -9.36 -6.69
N HIS A 314 -4.41 -8.46 -6.10
CA HIS A 314 -5.57 -7.85 -6.76
C HIS A 314 -5.24 -7.05 -8.04
N HIS A 315 -4.05 -6.47 -8.16
CA HIS A 315 -3.63 -5.73 -9.36
C HIS A 315 -3.04 -6.61 -10.45
N ILE A 316 -2.63 -7.85 -10.13
CA ILE A 316 -1.76 -8.68 -11.00
C ILE A 316 -2.44 -9.02 -12.31
N THR A 317 -3.72 -9.41 -12.30
CA THR A 317 -4.46 -9.74 -13.52
C THR A 317 -4.53 -8.57 -14.51
N HIS A 318 -4.47 -7.34 -14.02
CA HIS A 318 -4.52 -6.14 -14.85
C HIS A 318 -3.17 -5.77 -15.50
N LEU A 319 -2.07 -6.41 -15.10
CA LEU A 319 -0.74 -6.19 -15.69
C LEU A 319 -0.67 -6.62 -17.16
N TYR A 320 -1.51 -7.54 -17.58
CA TYR A 320 -1.63 -7.89 -19.01
C TYR A 320 -2.05 -6.71 -19.89
N ASN A 321 -2.81 -5.76 -19.34
CA ASN A 321 -3.20 -4.54 -20.08
C ASN A 321 -1.97 -3.71 -20.47
N TYR A 322 -1.02 -3.55 -19.57
CA TYR A 322 0.24 -2.83 -19.82
C TYR A 322 1.15 -3.62 -20.78
N ALA A 323 1.08 -4.94 -20.76
CA ALA A 323 1.79 -5.79 -21.68
C ALA A 323 1.15 -5.85 -23.10
N GLY A 324 0.03 -5.12 -23.33
CA GLY A 324 -0.63 -5.06 -24.64
C GLY A 324 -1.41 -6.33 -25.02
N VAL A 325 -1.77 -7.14 -24.04
CA VAL A 325 -2.57 -8.37 -24.22
C VAL A 325 -3.81 -8.37 -23.30
N PRO A 326 -4.68 -7.32 -23.38
CA PRO A 326 -5.77 -7.11 -22.43
C PRO A 326 -6.82 -8.24 -22.42
N TRP A 327 -6.93 -9.01 -23.48
CA TRP A 327 -7.83 -10.17 -23.52
C TRP A 327 -7.48 -11.24 -22.48
N ARG A 328 -6.20 -11.34 -22.06
CA ARG A 328 -5.79 -12.23 -20.97
C ARG A 328 -6.42 -11.84 -19.63
N THR A 329 -6.48 -10.54 -19.32
CA THR A 329 -7.20 -10.05 -18.14
C THR A 329 -8.67 -10.45 -18.16
N GLN A 330 -9.28 -10.48 -19.34
CA GLN A 330 -10.71 -10.80 -19.50
C GLN A 330 -10.98 -12.31 -19.45
N GLU A 331 -10.00 -13.13 -19.79
CA GLU A 331 -10.09 -14.59 -19.70
C GLU A 331 -9.99 -15.09 -18.27
N LEU A 332 -9.17 -14.43 -17.44
CA LEU A 332 -8.93 -14.77 -16.03
C LEU A 332 -10.00 -14.17 -15.12
#